data_4c953d90819dee2ace69004d9c0dd158
#
_entry.id   4c953d90819dee2ace69004d9c0dd158
#
_cell.length_a   1.000
_cell.length_b   1.000
_cell.length_c   1.000
_cell.angle_alpha   90.00
_cell.angle_beta   90.00
_cell.angle_gamma   90.00
#
_symmetry.space_group_name_H-M   'P 1'
#
loop_
_entity.id
_entity.type
_entity.pdbx_description
1 polymer ?
#
loop_
_entity_poly.entity_id
_entity_poly.type
_entity_poly.pdbx_seq_one_letter_code
_entity_poly.pdbx_strand_id
1 'polypeptide(L)'
;MRKDILSVENITMQFGGVVAVNNLSLHIPEGQIVALIGPNGAGKTTAFNCITGVYEPTNGLVKFLGEPMVRNHPTGKMKKLYKGENPLLYTSQYDPGDETKEQMLLRDPLARTGKILSPTPDKITQLGIARTFQNIRLWKSMTVFENVLVAKHMRARQNVFSATFRGNAKEEKRMRDETMALLAEQGLSLIHISEPT
;
A
#
# COMPACT_ATOMS: atom_id res chain seq x y z
N MET A 1 13.69 18.84 -11.11
CA MET A 1 13.70 17.64 -10.22
C MET A 1 12.47 16.82 -10.55
N ARG A 2 12.61 15.50 -10.73
CA ARG A 2 11.44 14.61 -10.88
C ARG A 2 10.71 14.54 -9.54
N LYS A 3 9.39 14.53 -9.59
CA LYS A 3 8.55 14.44 -8.39
C LYS A 3 8.54 12.99 -7.90
N ASP A 4 8.71 12.78 -6.60
CA ASP A 4 8.57 11.46 -6.01
C ASP A 4 7.10 11.04 -6.03
N ILE A 5 6.84 9.85 -6.56
CA ILE A 5 5.51 9.26 -6.55
C ILE A 5 5.24 8.55 -5.22
N LEU A 6 6.28 7.93 -4.65
CA LEU A 6 6.24 7.30 -3.33
C LEU A 6 7.46 7.71 -2.52
N SER A 7 7.24 8.15 -1.29
CA SER A 7 8.27 8.42 -0.29
C SER A 7 8.00 7.57 0.94
N VAL A 8 9.01 6.84 1.37
CA VAL A 8 9.01 6.04 2.60
C VAL A 8 10.04 6.65 3.52
N GLU A 9 9.62 7.05 4.71
CA GLU A 9 10.44 7.77 5.65
C GLU A 9 10.46 7.04 7.00
N ASN A 10 11.64 6.55 7.38
CA ASN A 10 11.93 5.96 8.70
C ASN A 10 10.97 4.83 9.12
N ILE A 11 10.59 3.96 8.20
CA ILE A 11 9.73 2.82 8.51
C ILE A 11 10.48 1.84 9.39
N THR A 12 9.94 1.60 10.57
CA THR A 12 10.39 0.55 11.49
C THR A 12 9.22 -0.38 11.76
N MET A 13 9.47 -1.69 11.69
CA MET A 13 8.49 -2.72 12.03
C MET A 13 9.09 -3.70 13.01
N GLN A 14 8.47 -3.80 14.18
CA GLN A 14 8.87 -4.69 15.25
C GLN A 14 7.75 -5.68 15.58
N PHE A 15 8.10 -6.94 15.62
CA PHE A 15 7.22 -8.02 16.07
C PHE A 15 7.72 -8.54 17.41
N GLY A 16 7.02 -8.19 18.51
CA GLY A 16 7.48 -8.54 19.85
C GLY A 16 8.89 -8.01 20.12
N GLY A 17 9.87 -8.91 20.30
CA GLY A 17 11.27 -8.57 20.53
C GLY A 17 12.13 -8.44 19.28
N VAL A 18 11.58 -8.72 18.08
CA VAL A 18 12.35 -8.76 16.82
C VAL A 18 12.03 -7.54 15.97
N VAL A 19 13.07 -6.77 15.62
CA VAL A 19 12.97 -5.67 14.66
C VAL A 19 13.21 -6.24 13.27
N ALA A 20 12.14 -6.39 12.48
CA ALA A 20 12.18 -6.96 11.14
C ALA A 20 12.56 -5.94 10.06
N VAL A 21 12.21 -4.68 10.26
CA VAL A 21 12.63 -3.53 9.43
C VAL A 21 13.03 -2.43 10.40
N ASN A 22 14.21 -1.87 10.20
CA ASN A 22 14.74 -0.82 11.06
C ASN A 22 15.05 0.42 10.23
N ASN A 23 14.29 1.49 10.47
CA ASN A 23 14.55 2.82 9.97
C ASN A 23 14.75 2.91 8.43
N LEU A 24 13.92 2.18 7.68
CA LEU A 24 13.98 2.16 6.22
C LEU A 24 13.46 3.47 5.64
N SER A 25 14.29 4.11 4.82
CA SER A 25 13.89 5.26 4.01
C SER A 25 14.23 5.01 2.54
N LEU A 26 13.29 5.32 1.64
CA LEU A 26 13.49 5.23 0.21
C LEU A 26 12.53 6.17 -0.53
N HIS A 27 12.91 6.55 -1.75
CA HIS A 27 12.13 7.40 -2.62
C HIS A 27 11.98 6.74 -3.98
N ILE A 28 10.79 6.82 -4.55
CA ILE A 28 10.49 6.32 -5.89
C ILE A 28 10.06 7.52 -6.76
N PRO A 29 10.97 8.04 -7.60
CA PRO A 29 10.64 9.08 -8.55
C PRO A 29 9.68 8.58 -9.63
N GLU A 30 8.87 9.47 -10.18
CA GLU A 30 7.95 9.16 -11.27
C GLU A 30 8.68 8.56 -12.48
N GLY A 31 8.13 7.46 -13.01
CA GLY A 31 8.65 6.76 -14.18
C GLY A 31 9.94 5.97 -13.93
N GLN A 32 10.32 5.72 -12.68
CA GLN A 32 11.46 4.89 -12.32
C GLN A 32 11.06 3.56 -11.72
N ILE A 33 11.92 2.56 -11.94
CA ILE A 33 11.84 1.25 -11.28
C ILE A 33 12.89 1.25 -10.17
N VAL A 34 12.42 1.02 -8.93
CA VAL A 34 13.29 0.90 -7.76
C VAL A 34 13.23 -0.54 -7.23
N ALA A 35 14.39 -1.14 -6.99
CA ALA A 35 14.50 -2.51 -6.48
C ALA A 35 15.00 -2.51 -5.03
N LEU A 36 14.32 -3.26 -4.16
CA LEU A 36 14.78 -3.56 -2.81
C LEU A 36 15.47 -4.92 -2.81
N ILE A 37 16.79 -4.92 -2.67
CA ILE A 37 17.64 -6.11 -2.76
C ILE A 37 18.15 -6.48 -1.37
N GLY A 38 18.28 -7.77 -1.09
CA GLY A 38 18.82 -8.31 0.16
C GLY A 38 18.58 -9.81 0.30
N PRO A 39 19.25 -10.48 1.23
CA PRO A 39 19.10 -11.91 1.48
C PRO A 39 17.69 -12.28 1.97
N ASN A 40 17.40 -13.59 2.05
CA ASN A 40 16.16 -14.06 2.66
C ASN A 40 16.17 -13.69 4.15
N GLY A 41 15.02 -13.25 4.66
CA GLY A 41 14.92 -12.76 6.04
C GLY A 41 15.32 -11.28 6.25
N ALA A 42 15.83 -10.57 5.26
CA ALA A 42 16.23 -9.15 5.36
C ALA A 42 15.06 -8.15 5.51
N GLY A 43 13.83 -8.61 5.75
CA GLY A 43 12.69 -7.74 5.97
C GLY A 43 12.02 -7.16 4.72
N LYS A 44 12.44 -7.56 3.48
CA LYS A 44 11.88 -7.03 2.22
C LYS A 44 10.36 -7.13 2.16
N THR A 45 9.82 -8.33 2.39
CA THR A 45 8.37 -8.57 2.38
C THR A 45 7.66 -7.77 3.49
N THR A 46 8.30 -7.64 4.65
CA THR A 46 7.78 -6.82 5.76
C THR A 46 7.70 -5.35 5.37
N ALA A 47 8.74 -4.81 4.72
CA ALA A 47 8.72 -3.44 4.22
C ALA A 47 7.57 -3.22 3.22
N PHE A 48 7.41 -4.11 2.23
CA PHE A 48 6.27 -4.05 1.31
C PHE A 48 4.92 -4.15 2.04
N ASN A 49 4.81 -5.00 3.06
CA ASN A 49 3.59 -5.12 3.85
C ASN A 49 3.26 -3.82 4.61
N CYS A 50 4.25 -3.12 5.12
CA CYS A 50 4.06 -1.80 5.75
C CYS A 50 3.62 -0.74 4.73
N ILE A 51 4.24 -0.70 3.55
CA ILE A 51 3.90 0.27 2.50
C ILE A 51 2.48 0.03 1.97
N THR A 52 2.06 -1.23 1.86
CA THR A 52 0.77 -1.61 1.27
C THR A 52 -0.34 -1.83 2.31
N GLY A 53 -0.14 -1.43 3.56
CA GLY A 53 -1.16 -1.46 4.62
C GLY A 53 -1.54 -2.86 5.13
N VAL A 54 -0.77 -3.89 4.77
CA VAL A 54 -0.95 -5.25 5.34
C VAL A 54 -0.47 -5.29 6.78
N TYR A 55 0.62 -4.55 7.08
CA TYR A 55 1.11 -4.35 8.44
C TYR A 55 1.09 -2.87 8.79
N GLU A 56 0.67 -2.58 10.00
CA GLU A 56 0.80 -1.26 10.60
C GLU A 56 2.25 -1.12 11.13
N PRO A 57 3.08 -0.23 10.57
CA PRO A 57 4.44 -0.07 11.03
C PRO A 57 4.48 0.43 12.48
N THR A 58 5.51 0.06 13.21
CA THR A 58 5.74 0.56 14.58
C THR A 58 6.06 2.05 14.58
N ASN A 59 6.76 2.52 13.55
CA ASN A 59 7.12 3.92 13.34
C ASN A 59 7.30 4.21 11.86
N GLY A 60 7.10 5.46 11.47
CA GLY A 60 7.44 5.99 10.16
C GLY A 60 6.27 6.57 9.38
N LEU A 61 6.59 7.02 8.18
CA LEU A 61 5.68 7.75 7.29
C LEU A 61 5.83 7.23 5.86
N VAL A 62 4.72 6.96 5.20
CA VAL A 62 4.67 6.71 3.76
C VAL A 62 3.79 7.78 3.13
N LYS A 63 4.33 8.45 2.10
CA LYS A 63 3.61 9.41 1.27
C LYS A 63 3.42 8.85 -0.13
N PHE A 64 2.26 9.07 -0.68
CA PHE A 64 1.95 8.78 -2.06
C PHE A 64 1.47 10.05 -2.76
N LEU A 65 2.10 10.39 -3.88
CA LEU A 65 1.85 11.65 -4.61
C LEU A 65 2.03 12.92 -3.73
N GLY A 66 2.86 12.82 -2.70
CA GLY A 66 3.11 13.90 -1.74
C GLY A 66 2.19 13.89 -0.51
N GLU A 67 1.09 13.11 -0.53
CA GLU A 67 0.14 13.03 0.58
C GLU A 67 0.47 11.90 1.55
N PRO A 68 0.41 12.13 2.88
CA PRO A 68 0.59 11.10 3.89
C PRO A 68 -0.45 9.99 3.73
N MET A 69 -0.01 8.76 3.50
CA MET A 69 -0.84 7.58 3.33
C MET A 69 -0.81 6.66 4.55
N VAL A 70 0.38 6.27 4.98
CA VAL A 70 0.60 5.47 6.19
C VAL A 70 1.44 6.29 7.14
N ARG A 71 1.03 6.35 8.40
CA ARG A 71 1.77 7.06 9.44
C ARG A 71 1.56 6.41 10.78
N ASN A 72 2.63 6.07 11.45
CA ASN A 72 2.59 5.59 12.82
C ASN A 72 3.79 6.08 13.64
N HIS A 73 3.63 6.04 14.95
CA HIS A 73 4.65 6.32 15.92
C HIS A 73 4.43 5.46 17.17
N PRO A 74 5.47 5.14 17.93
CA PRO A 74 5.33 4.31 19.11
C PRO A 74 4.38 4.93 20.14
N THR A 75 3.42 4.13 20.60
CA THR A 75 2.41 4.51 21.62
C THR A 75 2.50 3.61 22.84
N GLY A 76 1.91 4.03 23.97
CA GLY A 76 1.78 3.20 25.17
C GLY A 76 3.12 2.67 25.70
N LYS A 77 3.20 1.36 25.89
CA LYS A 77 4.42 0.69 26.42
C LYS A 77 5.59 0.81 25.45
N MET A 78 5.32 0.81 24.14
CA MET A 78 6.36 0.96 23.11
C MET A 78 7.04 2.33 23.20
N LYS A 79 6.30 3.38 23.52
CA LYS A 79 6.89 4.72 23.72
C LYS A 79 7.95 4.73 24.82
N LYS A 80 7.81 3.91 25.85
CA LYS A 80 8.82 3.78 26.93
C LYS A 80 10.06 3.04 26.47
N LEU A 81 9.89 1.96 25.68
CA LEU A 81 10.99 1.18 25.13
C LEU A 81 11.86 2.00 24.16
N TYR A 82 11.25 2.91 23.44
CA TYR A 82 11.93 3.77 22.46
C TYR A 82 12.46 5.08 23.07
N LYS A 83 12.16 5.35 24.34
CA LYS A 83 12.57 6.60 25.01
C LYS A 83 13.87 6.38 25.80
N GLY A 84 15.02 6.57 25.18
CA GLY A 84 16.23 6.86 25.90
C GLY A 84 17.40 5.86 25.81
N GLU A 85 17.19 4.55 25.59
CA GLU A 85 18.30 3.59 25.61
C GLU A 85 18.68 2.98 24.26
N ASN A 86 17.85 3.14 23.24
CA ASN A 86 18.15 2.64 21.91
C ASN A 86 17.84 3.66 20.83
N PRO A 87 18.69 4.68 20.66
CA PRO A 87 18.48 5.71 19.64
C PRO A 87 18.40 5.13 18.24
N LEU A 88 19.01 3.96 17.96
CA LEU A 88 18.96 3.31 16.65
C LEU A 88 17.56 2.82 16.24
N LEU A 89 16.69 2.52 17.22
CA LEU A 89 15.31 2.08 16.93
C LEU A 89 14.35 3.26 16.78
N TYR A 90 14.66 4.40 17.36
CA TYR A 90 13.76 5.54 17.42
C TYR A 90 14.24 6.76 16.64
N THR A 91 15.54 6.91 16.47
CA THR A 91 16.08 7.96 15.63
C THR A 91 15.82 7.59 14.18
N SER A 92 14.99 8.37 13.57
CA SER A 92 15.21 8.65 12.16
C SER A 92 16.71 8.89 11.96
N GLN A 93 17.29 8.44 10.85
CA GLN A 93 18.56 9.00 10.37
C GLN A 93 18.43 10.52 10.15
N TYR A 94 17.28 11.01 10.37
CA TYR A 94 16.87 12.37 10.43
C TYR A 94 17.12 12.85 11.87
N ASP A 95 18.26 13.46 12.06
CA ASP A 95 18.52 14.27 13.23
C ASP A 95 17.75 15.58 13.06
N PRO A 96 16.69 15.84 13.87
CA PRO A 96 15.98 17.11 13.80
C PRO A 96 16.82 18.29 14.32
N GLY A 97 18.12 18.07 14.60
CA GLY A 97 19.00 19.08 15.19
C GLY A 97 19.02 20.42 14.46
N ASP A 98 18.78 20.39 13.15
CA ASP A 98 18.78 21.58 12.29
C ASP A 98 17.42 21.90 11.64
N GLU A 99 16.39 21.03 11.79
CA GLU A 99 15.07 21.31 11.20
C GLU A 99 14.20 22.15 12.12
N THR A 100 13.74 23.29 11.62
CA THR A 100 12.77 24.10 12.35
C THR A 100 11.41 23.39 12.45
N LYS A 101 10.63 23.72 13.51
CA LYS A 101 9.24 23.21 13.64
C LYS A 101 8.40 23.42 12.38
N GLU A 102 8.65 24.51 11.65
CA GLU A 102 7.94 24.84 10.42
C GLU A 102 8.31 23.90 9.27
N GLN A 103 9.59 23.57 9.11
CA GLN A 103 10.06 22.60 8.11
C GLN A 103 9.50 21.21 8.39
N MET A 104 9.52 20.77 9.66
CA MET A 104 8.92 19.51 10.08
C MET A 104 7.41 19.45 9.76
N LEU A 105 6.69 20.56 9.92
CA LEU A 105 5.26 20.64 9.62
C LEU A 105 4.94 20.72 8.14
N LEU A 106 5.82 21.31 7.33
CA LEU A 106 5.72 21.26 5.87
C LEU A 106 5.92 19.84 5.36
N ARG A 107 6.84 19.09 5.97
CA ARG A 107 7.12 17.71 5.63
C ARG A 107 6.00 16.77 6.09
N ASP A 108 5.51 16.94 7.30
CA ASP A 108 4.45 16.12 7.90
C ASP A 108 3.38 17.01 8.56
N PRO A 109 2.39 17.47 7.81
CA PRO A 109 1.33 18.33 8.34
C PRO A 109 0.54 17.71 9.49
N LEU A 110 0.58 16.39 9.63
CA LEU A 110 -0.11 15.64 10.70
C LEU A 110 0.77 15.45 11.95
N ALA A 111 2.04 15.87 11.93
CA ALA A 111 2.96 15.70 13.05
C ALA A 111 2.41 16.33 14.36
N ARG A 112 1.74 17.47 14.26
CA ARG A 112 1.12 18.16 15.41
C ARG A 112 0.00 17.34 16.07
N THR A 113 -0.77 16.61 15.28
CA THR A 113 -1.96 15.93 15.76
C THR A 113 -1.65 14.55 16.36
N GLY A 114 -0.44 14.03 16.11
CA GLY A 114 -0.10 12.67 16.47
C GLY A 114 -1.02 11.63 15.80
N LYS A 115 -1.74 12.02 14.74
CA LYS A 115 -2.73 11.16 14.08
C LYS A 115 -2.05 9.99 13.41
N ILE A 116 -2.44 8.78 13.79
CA ILE A 116 -2.06 7.54 13.13
C ILE A 116 -2.89 7.39 11.85
N LEU A 117 -2.23 7.02 10.75
CA LEU A 117 -2.86 6.65 9.49
C LEU A 117 -2.50 5.20 9.19
N SER A 118 -3.50 4.33 9.26
CA SER A 118 -3.35 2.90 8.97
C SER A 118 -4.49 2.46 8.06
N PRO A 119 -4.43 2.85 6.77
CA PRO A 119 -5.44 2.44 5.81
C PRO A 119 -5.32 0.95 5.51
N THR A 120 -6.45 0.32 5.26
CA THR A 120 -6.49 -1.06 4.80
C THR A 120 -5.97 -1.20 3.36
N PRO A 121 -5.49 -2.40 2.95
CA PRO A 121 -4.93 -2.61 1.61
C PRO A 121 -5.87 -2.24 0.46
N ASP A 122 -7.18 -2.42 0.65
CA ASP A 122 -8.20 -2.02 -0.33
C ASP A 122 -8.22 -0.50 -0.56
N LYS A 123 -8.12 0.29 0.51
CA LYS A 123 -8.03 1.77 0.42
C LYS A 123 -6.76 2.21 -0.27
N ILE A 124 -5.63 1.56 0.01
CA ILE A 124 -4.36 1.83 -0.66
C ILE A 124 -4.46 1.51 -2.15
N THR A 125 -5.12 0.41 -2.51
CA THR A 125 -5.35 0.06 -3.91
C THR A 125 -6.26 1.08 -4.60
N GLN A 126 -7.26 1.64 -3.92
CA GLN A 126 -8.11 2.71 -4.44
C GLN A 126 -7.33 4.01 -4.72
N LEU A 127 -6.25 4.28 -3.97
CA LEU A 127 -5.34 5.40 -4.24
C LEU A 127 -4.51 5.21 -5.52
N GLY A 128 -4.39 3.97 -6.04
CA GLY A 128 -3.68 3.64 -7.27
C GLY A 128 -2.42 2.80 -7.06
N ILE A 129 -2.15 2.31 -5.86
CA ILE A 129 -1.02 1.43 -5.56
C ILE A 129 -1.50 -0.02 -5.66
N ALA A 130 -1.05 -0.74 -6.67
CA ALA A 130 -1.31 -2.17 -6.80
C ALA A 130 -0.11 -2.99 -6.32
N ARG A 131 -0.39 -4.17 -5.79
CA ARG A 131 0.62 -5.14 -5.38
C ARG A 131 0.34 -6.49 -6.00
N THR A 132 1.36 -7.12 -6.57
CA THR A 132 1.33 -8.54 -6.94
C THR A 132 1.67 -9.38 -5.70
N PHE A 133 0.83 -10.38 -5.40
CA PHE A 133 1.06 -11.28 -4.29
C PHE A 133 1.81 -12.53 -4.77
N GLN A 134 2.70 -13.04 -3.96
CA GLN A 134 3.49 -14.24 -4.25
C GLN A 134 2.58 -15.49 -4.41
N ASN A 135 1.53 -15.57 -3.59
CA ASN A 135 0.51 -16.63 -3.68
C ASN A 135 -0.81 -16.00 -4.12
N ILE A 136 -1.10 -16.11 -5.40
CA ILE A 136 -2.38 -15.67 -5.96
C ILE A 136 -3.41 -16.76 -5.60
N ARG A 137 -4.46 -16.34 -4.86
CA ARG A 137 -5.61 -17.20 -4.59
C ARG A 137 -6.75 -16.80 -5.51
N LEU A 138 -6.92 -17.55 -6.58
CA LEU A 138 -8.08 -17.43 -7.44
C LEU A 138 -9.26 -18.21 -6.85
N TRP A 139 -10.47 -17.76 -7.10
CA TRP A 139 -11.68 -18.52 -6.79
C TRP A 139 -11.82 -19.66 -7.80
N LYS A 140 -11.50 -20.87 -7.35
CA LYS A 140 -11.51 -22.06 -8.20
C LYS A 140 -12.88 -22.43 -8.76
N SER A 141 -13.95 -21.94 -8.14
CA SER A 141 -15.32 -22.12 -8.61
C SER A 141 -15.75 -21.11 -9.67
N MET A 142 -14.90 -20.15 -9.99
CA MET A 142 -15.15 -19.11 -10.97
C MET A 142 -14.24 -19.28 -12.18
N THR A 143 -14.72 -18.89 -13.34
CA THR A 143 -13.92 -18.83 -14.57
C THR A 143 -12.83 -17.76 -14.45
N VAL A 144 -11.83 -17.81 -15.33
CA VAL A 144 -10.79 -16.77 -15.42
C VAL A 144 -11.42 -15.41 -15.64
N PHE A 145 -12.41 -15.33 -16.53
CA PHE A 145 -13.16 -14.11 -16.80
C PHE A 145 -13.83 -13.53 -15.54
N GLU A 146 -14.52 -14.36 -14.78
CA GLU A 146 -15.20 -13.94 -13.55
C GLU A 146 -14.23 -13.47 -12.46
N ASN A 147 -13.08 -14.15 -12.30
CA ASN A 147 -12.03 -13.73 -11.37
C ASN A 147 -11.50 -12.32 -11.71
N VAL A 148 -11.30 -12.01 -12.99
CA VAL A 148 -10.87 -10.66 -13.42
C VAL A 148 -12.01 -9.65 -13.29
N LEU A 149 -13.24 -10.04 -13.61
CA LEU A 149 -14.42 -9.19 -13.52
C LEU A 149 -14.68 -8.74 -12.07
N VAL A 150 -14.53 -9.64 -11.08
CA VAL A 150 -14.68 -9.32 -9.66
C VAL A 150 -13.70 -8.22 -9.24
N ALA A 151 -12.45 -8.25 -9.70
CA ALA A 151 -11.48 -7.20 -9.39
C ALA A 151 -11.89 -5.82 -9.93
N LYS A 152 -12.64 -5.75 -11.03
CA LYS A 152 -13.15 -4.49 -11.58
C LYS A 152 -14.28 -3.88 -10.75
N HIS A 153 -15.03 -4.67 -9.99
CA HIS A 153 -16.10 -4.17 -9.12
C HIS A 153 -15.60 -3.23 -8.03
N MET A 154 -14.33 -3.25 -7.66
CA MET A 154 -13.73 -2.26 -6.76
C MET A 154 -13.85 -0.82 -7.26
N ARG A 155 -13.95 -0.62 -8.58
CA ARG A 155 -14.09 0.69 -9.24
C ARG A 155 -15.53 1.02 -9.61
N ALA A 156 -16.46 0.10 -9.41
CA ALA A 156 -17.87 0.32 -9.73
C ALA A 156 -18.50 1.29 -8.73
N ARG A 157 -19.13 2.34 -9.23
CA ARG A 157 -19.86 3.33 -8.43
C ARG A 157 -21.30 2.86 -8.18
N GLN A 158 -21.46 1.69 -7.57
CA GLN A 158 -22.78 1.11 -7.35
C GLN A 158 -23.30 1.44 -5.96
N ASN A 159 -24.53 1.99 -5.89
CA ASN A 159 -25.31 2.08 -4.67
C ASN A 159 -26.32 0.92 -4.64
N VAL A 160 -26.69 0.47 -3.42
CA VAL A 160 -27.67 -0.61 -3.23
C VAL A 160 -28.98 -0.35 -4.01
N PHE A 161 -29.41 0.89 -4.09
CA PHE A 161 -30.60 1.30 -4.86
C PHE A 161 -30.43 1.12 -6.38
N SER A 162 -29.27 1.45 -6.96
CA SER A 162 -29.01 1.30 -8.39
C SER A 162 -28.89 -0.17 -8.79
N ALA A 163 -28.38 -1.02 -7.91
CA ALA A 163 -28.31 -2.48 -8.11
C ALA A 163 -29.71 -3.11 -8.12
N THR A 164 -30.61 -2.65 -7.24
CA THR A 164 -31.99 -3.18 -7.12
C THR A 164 -32.84 -2.83 -8.35
N PHE A 165 -32.63 -1.66 -8.96
CA PHE A 165 -33.47 -1.18 -10.07
C PHE A 165 -32.83 -1.40 -11.46
N ARG A 166 -31.85 -2.29 -11.62
CA ARG A 166 -31.14 -2.60 -12.89
C ARG A 166 -30.61 -1.37 -13.64
N GLY A 167 -30.39 -0.26 -12.96
CA GLY A 167 -29.88 0.98 -13.56
C GLY A 167 -28.42 0.89 -14.09
N ASN A 168 -27.73 -0.23 -13.85
CA ASN A 168 -26.30 -0.39 -14.10
C ASN A 168 -25.93 -1.24 -15.32
N ALA A 169 -26.88 -1.60 -16.18
CA ALA A 169 -26.62 -2.47 -17.34
C ALA A 169 -25.53 -1.92 -18.27
N LYS A 170 -25.41 -0.60 -18.41
CA LYS A 170 -24.35 0.03 -19.22
C LYS A 170 -22.97 -0.10 -18.58
N GLU A 171 -22.88 0.06 -17.26
CA GLU A 171 -21.63 -0.05 -16.52
C GLU A 171 -21.16 -1.50 -16.47
N GLU A 172 -22.08 -2.43 -16.24
CA GLU A 172 -21.79 -3.86 -16.27
C GLU A 172 -21.31 -4.31 -17.66
N LYS A 173 -21.97 -3.86 -18.72
CA LYS A 173 -21.53 -4.15 -20.09
C LYS A 173 -20.12 -3.60 -20.33
N ARG A 174 -19.86 -2.37 -19.95
CA ARG A 174 -18.52 -1.76 -20.07
C ARG A 174 -17.45 -2.58 -19.32
N MET A 175 -17.72 -2.97 -18.07
CA MET A 175 -16.78 -3.78 -17.29
C MET A 175 -16.51 -5.14 -17.94
N ARG A 176 -17.53 -5.78 -18.52
CA ARG A 176 -17.39 -7.04 -19.28
C ARG A 176 -16.53 -6.84 -20.53
N ASP A 177 -16.83 -5.82 -21.34
CA ASP A 177 -16.10 -5.53 -22.57
C ASP A 177 -14.61 -5.21 -22.27
N GLU A 178 -14.35 -4.41 -21.25
CA GLU A 178 -12.98 -4.10 -20.80
C GLU A 178 -12.26 -5.33 -20.24
N THR A 179 -12.98 -6.24 -19.55
CA THR A 179 -12.39 -7.50 -19.05
C THR A 179 -12.01 -8.38 -20.21
N MET A 180 -12.85 -8.52 -21.22
CA MET A 180 -12.56 -9.29 -22.42
C MET A 180 -11.34 -8.72 -23.17
N ALA A 181 -11.26 -7.38 -23.30
CA ALA A 181 -10.11 -6.73 -23.93
C ALA A 181 -8.81 -7.01 -23.20
N LEU A 182 -8.80 -6.91 -21.86
CA LEU A 182 -7.63 -7.22 -21.04
C LEU A 182 -7.17 -8.68 -21.19
N LEU A 183 -8.11 -9.62 -21.19
CA LEU A 183 -7.79 -11.05 -21.34
C LEU A 183 -7.25 -11.35 -22.74
N ALA A 184 -7.81 -10.72 -23.78
CA ALA A 184 -7.31 -10.84 -25.14
C ALA A 184 -5.89 -10.27 -25.29
N GLU A 185 -5.59 -9.14 -24.66
CA GLU A 185 -4.26 -8.52 -24.61
C GLU A 185 -3.22 -9.46 -23.97
N GLN A 186 -3.64 -10.26 -22.98
CA GLN A 186 -2.79 -11.28 -22.35
C GLN A 186 -2.70 -12.60 -23.13
N GLY A 187 -3.27 -12.65 -24.34
CA GLY A 187 -3.23 -13.86 -25.20
C GLY A 187 -4.14 -15.00 -24.71
N LEU A 188 -5.08 -14.72 -23.82
CA LEU A 188 -6.05 -15.74 -23.36
C LEU A 188 -7.18 -15.88 -24.36
N SER A 189 -7.32 -17.10 -24.92
CA SER A 189 -8.43 -17.41 -25.83
C SER A 189 -9.76 -17.51 -25.08
N LEU A 190 -10.87 -17.40 -25.82
CA LEU A 190 -12.23 -17.55 -25.28
C LEU A 190 -12.42 -18.88 -24.52
N ILE A 191 -11.75 -19.95 -24.96
CA ILE A 191 -11.79 -21.28 -24.32
C ILE A 191 -11.21 -21.18 -22.90
N HIS A 192 -10.02 -20.61 -22.74
CA HIS A 192 -9.38 -20.43 -21.42
C HIS A 192 -10.15 -19.47 -20.50
N ILE A 193 -10.88 -18.52 -21.08
CA ILE A 193 -11.68 -17.54 -20.33
C ILE A 193 -12.89 -18.20 -19.65
N SER A 194 -13.46 -19.24 -20.28
CA SER A 194 -14.65 -19.94 -19.80
C SER A 194 -14.34 -21.15 -18.89
N GLU A 195 -13.09 -21.58 -18.81
CA GLU A 195 -12.70 -22.68 -17.94
C GLU A 195 -12.62 -22.24 -16.46
N PRO A 196 -13.10 -23.07 -15.52
CA PRO A 196 -12.90 -22.82 -14.09
C PRO A 196 -11.41 -22.89 -13.74
N THR A 197 -10.97 -22.06 -12.84
CA THR A 197 -9.57 -21.94 -12.38
C THR A 197 -9.19 -23.00 -11.36
#